data_702ff5192edbfc37551a8e533a8cbb27
#
_entry.id   702ff5192edbfc37551a8e533a8cbb27
#
_cell.length_a   1.000
_cell.length_b   1.000
_cell.length_c   1.000
_cell.angle_alpha   90.00
_cell.angle_beta   90.00
_cell.angle_gamma   90.00
#
_symmetry.space_group_name_H-M   'P 1'
#
loop_
_entity.id
_entity.type
_entity.pdbx_description
1 polymer ?
#
loop_
_entity_poly.entity_id
_entity_poly.type
_entity_poly.pdbx_seq_one_letter_code
_entity_poly.pdbx_strand_id
1 'polypeptide(L)'
;MAILAALLTVVASATANPSIQSKRSQAQAVLAQIHKSDAQLEKAIESYNYANVQLGQIDTDLNSNAHHLVVAQTSLRVAEVHIADRLRALYVDGDGGGMVEIILGAQNLDDLLGRLDMVQRVGDQDTRVLGDVTQFRKEVKERRANLKSAHVAQARIVAQRVSQQRSIEGRLAERERMLAGIQTEIKQLQAEDARRQAQLAAQARARFAAQRRSASAARTQVAEITADDFSSVLDTGGSPSAAAIPAAPPSQYGGVVGIAMQYLGVPYVWGGASPSGFDCSGLVQYVFNQVGVSLPHHAASIYGYGTPVSQSDLQPGDLVFYNGLGHMGIYIGGGQYIHAPQTGDVVKISSIYRSGWVGAKRL
;
A
#
# COMPACT_ATOMS: atom_id res chain seq x y z
N MET A 1 -8.48 -11.37 -14.19
CA MET A 1 -9.60 -10.65 -14.86
C MET A 1 -9.71 -10.94 -16.35
N ALA A 2 -8.72 -11.43 -17.04
CA ALA A 2 -8.81 -11.76 -18.47
C ALA A 2 -9.81 -12.88 -18.80
N ILE A 3 -10.13 -13.77 -17.88
CA ILE A 3 -11.07 -14.89 -18.09
C ILE A 3 -12.53 -14.45 -18.03
N LEU A 4 -12.85 -13.34 -17.37
CA LEU A 4 -14.22 -12.83 -17.26
C LEU A 4 -14.67 -11.96 -18.44
N ALA A 5 -13.74 -11.32 -19.14
CA ALA A 5 -14.05 -10.49 -20.32
C ALA A 5 -14.44 -11.31 -21.55
N ALA A 6 -13.97 -12.57 -21.65
CA ALA A 6 -14.29 -13.45 -22.77
C ALA A 6 -15.73 -14.00 -22.76
N LEU A 7 -16.48 -13.84 -21.67
CA LEU A 7 -17.85 -14.34 -21.52
C LEU A 7 -18.93 -13.37 -22.02
N LEU A 8 -18.55 -12.14 -22.38
CA LEU A 8 -19.52 -11.10 -22.78
C LEU A 8 -19.70 -10.92 -24.31
N THR A 9 -18.94 -11.62 -25.15
CA THR A 9 -18.97 -11.41 -26.62
C THR A 9 -19.64 -12.51 -27.46
N VAL A 10 -20.25 -13.52 -26.84
CA VAL A 10 -21.08 -14.47 -27.60
C VAL A 10 -22.54 -14.04 -27.47
N VAL A 11 -22.98 -13.07 -28.26
CA VAL A 11 -24.38 -12.77 -28.48
C VAL A 11 -24.63 -12.69 -29.96
N ALA A 12 -25.27 -13.72 -30.48
CA ALA A 12 -26.24 -13.58 -31.59
C ALA A 12 -27.42 -14.52 -31.32
N SER A 13 -28.53 -13.89 -30.97
CA SER A 13 -29.89 -14.34 -31.31
C SER A 13 -30.30 -15.78 -30.91
N ALA A 14 -30.51 -16.01 -29.61
CA ALA A 14 -31.45 -16.99 -29.15
C ALA A 14 -32.24 -16.37 -28.00
N THR A 15 -33.56 -16.45 -28.04
CA THR A 15 -34.46 -16.04 -26.96
C THR A 15 -33.89 -16.47 -25.62
N ALA A 16 -33.35 -15.51 -24.89
CA ALA A 16 -32.61 -15.73 -23.65
C ALA A 16 -33.53 -16.42 -22.65
N ASN A 17 -33.23 -17.66 -22.29
CA ASN A 17 -33.96 -18.40 -21.28
C ASN A 17 -33.94 -17.62 -19.95
N PRO A 18 -35.08 -17.38 -19.30
CA PRO A 18 -35.17 -16.63 -18.06
C PRO A 18 -34.23 -17.13 -16.96
N SER A 19 -33.89 -18.42 -16.95
CA SER A 19 -32.93 -19.01 -16.00
C SER A 19 -31.49 -18.54 -16.22
N ILE A 20 -31.04 -18.38 -17.47
CA ILE A 20 -29.68 -17.89 -17.80
C ILE A 20 -29.56 -16.39 -17.47
N GLN A 21 -30.62 -15.61 -17.73
CA GLN A 21 -30.64 -14.18 -17.43
C GLN A 21 -30.65 -13.91 -15.92
N SER A 22 -31.40 -14.71 -15.15
CA SER A 22 -31.41 -14.69 -13.70
C SER A 22 -30.02 -15.01 -13.11
N LYS A 23 -29.36 -16.04 -13.62
CA LYS A 23 -28.01 -16.43 -13.17
C LYS A 23 -26.94 -15.43 -13.57
N ARG A 24 -27.05 -14.76 -14.72
CA ARG A 24 -26.16 -13.63 -15.08
C ARG A 24 -26.33 -12.46 -14.13
N SER A 25 -27.54 -12.11 -13.74
CA SER A 25 -27.76 -11.03 -12.77
C SER A 25 -27.22 -11.40 -11.37
N GLN A 26 -27.33 -12.66 -10.95
CA GLN A 26 -26.71 -13.14 -9.70
C GLN A 26 -25.18 -13.04 -9.75
N ALA A 27 -24.54 -13.46 -10.83
CA ALA A 27 -23.11 -13.34 -11.02
C ALA A 27 -22.64 -11.86 -11.00
N GLN A 28 -23.41 -10.96 -11.62
CA GLN A 28 -23.14 -9.52 -11.58
C GLN A 28 -23.29 -8.96 -10.16
N ALA A 29 -24.26 -9.39 -9.38
CA ALA A 29 -24.43 -8.99 -8.00
C ALA A 29 -23.26 -9.44 -7.11
N VAL A 30 -22.78 -10.69 -7.29
CA VAL A 30 -21.60 -11.18 -6.55
C VAL A 30 -20.32 -10.46 -6.97
N LEU A 31 -20.16 -10.14 -8.27
CA LEU A 31 -19.04 -9.31 -8.73
C LEU A 31 -19.06 -7.91 -8.09
N ALA A 32 -20.22 -7.28 -8.01
CA ALA A 32 -20.36 -5.98 -7.33
C ALA A 32 -20.00 -6.09 -5.82
N GLN A 33 -20.37 -7.19 -5.18
CA GLN A 33 -19.99 -7.47 -3.79
C GLN A 33 -18.49 -7.66 -3.63
N ILE A 34 -17.85 -8.38 -4.55
CA ILE A 34 -16.38 -8.54 -4.57
C ILE A 34 -15.71 -7.19 -4.73
N HIS A 35 -16.12 -6.34 -5.68
CA HIS A 35 -15.54 -5.00 -5.85
C HIS A 35 -15.70 -4.13 -4.61
N LYS A 36 -16.85 -4.22 -3.92
CA LYS A 36 -17.05 -3.52 -2.65
C LYS A 36 -16.12 -4.04 -1.55
N SER A 37 -15.95 -5.35 -1.48
CA SER A 37 -15.02 -6.00 -0.54
C SER A 37 -13.57 -5.63 -0.82
N ASP A 38 -13.16 -5.59 -2.10
CA ASP A 38 -11.82 -5.19 -2.52
C ASP A 38 -11.50 -3.75 -2.10
N ALA A 39 -12.42 -2.81 -2.29
CA ALA A 39 -12.24 -1.42 -1.83
C ALA A 39 -12.13 -1.29 -0.30
N GLN A 40 -12.81 -2.15 0.46
CA GLN A 40 -12.68 -2.20 1.91
C GLN A 40 -11.37 -2.85 2.35
N LEU A 41 -10.92 -3.84 1.59
CA LEU A 41 -9.64 -4.51 1.80
C LEU A 41 -8.47 -3.56 1.56
N GLU A 42 -8.50 -2.77 0.48
CA GLU A 42 -7.50 -1.71 0.21
C GLU A 42 -7.36 -0.75 1.39
N LYS A 43 -8.48 -0.27 1.94
CA LYS A 43 -8.46 0.61 3.13
C LYS A 43 -7.88 -0.08 4.37
N ALA A 44 -8.18 -1.35 4.58
CA ALA A 44 -7.66 -2.10 5.71
C ALA A 44 -6.14 -2.31 5.58
N ILE A 45 -5.66 -2.60 4.36
CA ILE A 45 -4.24 -2.73 4.04
C ILE A 45 -3.51 -1.40 4.29
N GLU A 46 -4.04 -0.28 3.80
CA GLU A 46 -3.45 1.02 4.04
C GLU A 46 -3.43 1.40 5.54
N SER A 47 -4.46 1.03 6.28
CA SER A 47 -4.47 1.22 7.74
C SER A 47 -3.41 0.38 8.45
N TYR A 48 -3.14 -0.84 7.96
CA TYR A 48 -2.06 -1.69 8.46
C TYR A 48 -0.68 -1.09 8.13
N ASN A 49 -0.49 -0.61 6.91
CA ASN A 49 0.73 0.05 6.47
C ASN A 49 1.00 1.32 7.30
N TYR A 50 -0.03 2.11 7.57
CA TYR A 50 0.08 3.27 8.45
C TYR A 50 0.52 2.90 9.87
N ALA A 51 -0.03 1.82 10.44
CA ALA A 51 0.41 1.33 11.74
C ALA A 51 1.89 0.93 11.75
N ASN A 52 2.40 0.36 10.65
CA ASN A 52 3.83 0.05 10.51
C ASN A 52 4.68 1.33 10.44
N VAL A 53 4.25 2.36 9.71
CA VAL A 53 4.94 3.66 9.67
C VAL A 53 4.99 4.30 11.07
N GLN A 54 3.87 4.28 11.80
CA GLN A 54 3.83 4.79 13.18
C GLN A 54 4.74 4.00 14.13
N LEU A 55 4.80 2.68 13.99
CA LEU A 55 5.72 1.86 14.81
C LEU A 55 7.18 2.22 14.53
N GLY A 56 7.56 2.36 13.26
CA GLY A 56 8.93 2.79 12.90
C GLY A 56 9.31 4.14 13.49
N GLN A 57 8.37 5.10 13.51
CA GLN A 57 8.58 6.41 14.14
C GLN A 57 8.75 6.29 15.66
N ILE A 58 7.87 5.53 16.32
CA ILE A 58 7.94 5.29 17.77
C ILE A 58 9.26 4.61 18.14
N ASP A 59 9.72 3.63 17.37
CA ASP A 59 10.99 2.93 17.61
C ASP A 59 12.19 3.90 17.48
N THR A 60 12.16 4.78 16.50
CA THR A 60 13.17 5.83 16.33
C THR A 60 13.18 6.79 17.54
N ASP A 61 12.00 7.25 17.95
CA ASP A 61 11.83 8.16 19.08
C ASP A 61 12.25 7.50 20.40
N LEU A 62 11.94 6.21 20.60
CA LEU A 62 12.36 5.41 21.75
C LEU A 62 13.89 5.33 21.83
N ASN A 63 14.55 4.98 20.74
CA ASN A 63 16.01 4.86 20.68
C ASN A 63 16.70 6.20 20.94
N SER A 64 16.23 7.27 20.29
CA SER A 64 16.74 8.64 20.51
C SER A 64 16.55 9.07 21.96
N ASN A 65 15.35 8.89 22.52
CA ASN A 65 15.06 9.29 23.89
C ASN A 65 15.83 8.45 24.93
N ALA A 66 16.04 7.16 24.66
CA ALA A 66 16.89 6.30 25.50
C ALA A 66 18.34 6.78 25.53
N HIS A 67 18.91 7.14 24.37
CA HIS A 67 20.25 7.70 24.29
C HIS A 67 20.37 9.02 25.09
N HIS A 68 19.45 9.96 24.90
CA HIS A 68 19.41 11.21 25.63
C HIS A 68 19.22 11.02 27.14
N LEU A 69 18.46 10.00 27.56
CA LEU A 69 18.31 9.67 28.97
C LEU A 69 19.63 9.25 29.60
N VAL A 70 20.44 8.42 28.91
CA VAL A 70 21.78 8.03 29.38
C VAL A 70 22.69 9.24 29.51
N VAL A 71 22.68 10.15 28.53
CA VAL A 71 23.46 11.38 28.58
C VAL A 71 23.03 12.26 29.77
N ALA A 72 21.72 12.49 29.93
CA ALA A 72 21.20 13.30 31.03
C ALA A 72 21.52 12.69 32.41
N GLN A 73 21.44 11.35 32.53
CA GLN A 73 21.82 10.65 33.79
C GLN A 73 23.32 10.77 34.10
N THR A 74 24.17 10.71 33.08
CA THR A 74 25.61 10.88 33.23
C THR A 74 25.94 12.30 33.67
N SER A 75 25.35 13.29 33.00
CA SER A 75 25.52 14.72 33.34
C SER A 75 25.05 15.03 34.78
N LEU A 76 23.86 14.45 35.14
CA LEU A 76 23.35 14.58 36.51
C LEU A 76 24.33 14.00 37.55
N ARG A 77 24.87 12.81 37.30
CA ARG A 77 25.84 12.17 38.19
C ARG A 77 27.09 13.03 38.36
N VAL A 78 27.65 13.57 37.27
CA VAL A 78 28.81 14.44 37.31
C VAL A 78 28.51 15.69 38.13
N ALA A 79 27.37 16.32 37.91
CA ALA A 79 26.97 17.53 38.65
C ALA A 79 26.72 17.20 40.15
N GLU A 80 26.13 16.07 40.49
CA GLU A 80 25.92 15.61 41.87
C GLU A 80 27.25 15.33 42.59
N VAL A 81 28.26 14.75 41.90
CA VAL A 81 29.59 14.53 42.45
C VAL A 81 30.27 15.88 42.75
N HIS A 82 30.21 16.83 41.80
CA HIS A 82 30.77 18.18 42.01
C HIS A 82 30.15 18.88 43.22
N ILE A 83 28.82 18.79 43.40
CA ILE A 83 28.15 19.35 44.58
C ILE A 83 28.61 18.63 45.85
N ALA A 84 28.71 17.31 45.84
CA ALA A 84 29.12 16.52 47.00
C ALA A 84 30.54 16.87 47.41
N ASP A 85 31.47 17.00 46.45
CA ASP A 85 32.85 17.37 46.69
C ASP A 85 32.96 18.82 47.23
N ARG A 86 32.15 19.73 46.69
CA ARG A 86 32.04 21.10 47.16
C ARG A 86 31.51 21.20 48.59
N LEU A 87 30.44 20.46 48.90
CA LEU A 87 29.88 20.39 50.25
C LEU A 87 30.89 19.81 51.25
N ARG A 88 31.63 18.78 50.82
CA ARG A 88 32.69 18.20 51.64
C ARG A 88 33.81 19.21 51.91
N ALA A 89 34.30 19.95 50.91
CA ALA A 89 35.28 20.98 51.06
C ALA A 89 34.81 22.08 52.05
N LEU A 90 33.57 22.55 51.86
CA LEU A 90 32.97 23.55 52.79
C LEU A 90 32.83 23.02 54.22
N TYR A 91 32.60 21.73 54.41
CA TYR A 91 32.48 21.12 55.76
C TYR A 91 33.83 20.88 56.39
N VAL A 92 34.83 20.41 55.61
CA VAL A 92 36.20 20.12 56.11
C VAL A 92 36.99 21.42 56.36
N ASP A 93 36.86 22.36 55.41
CA ASP A 93 37.54 23.66 55.51
C ASP A 93 36.74 24.70 56.30
N GLY A 94 35.56 24.29 56.77
CA GLY A 94 34.50 25.14 57.32
C GLY A 94 34.68 25.57 58.78
N ASP A 95 35.87 25.69 59.27
CA ASP A 95 36.12 26.69 60.30
C ASP A 95 35.91 28.08 59.69
N GLY A 96 34.80 28.75 60.08
CA GLY A 96 34.24 29.96 59.45
C GLY A 96 35.18 31.14 59.23
N GLY A 97 36.47 30.91 59.18
CA GLY A 97 37.52 31.84 58.87
C GLY A 97 37.94 31.91 57.41
N GLY A 98 37.79 30.84 56.62
CA GLY A 98 38.43 30.74 55.31
C GLY A 98 38.15 31.85 54.32
N MET A 99 36.90 32.25 54.16
CA MET A 99 36.50 33.28 53.22
C MET A 99 36.80 34.71 53.80
N VAL A 100 36.59 34.92 55.09
CA VAL A 100 36.92 36.14 55.80
C VAL A 100 38.42 36.29 55.94
N GLU A 101 39.13 35.20 56.21
CA GLU A 101 40.61 35.18 56.32
C GLU A 101 41.33 35.44 54.99
N ILE A 102 40.77 34.90 53.88
CA ILE A 102 41.22 35.19 52.51
C ILE A 102 41.06 36.69 52.21
N ILE A 103 39.95 37.32 52.61
CA ILE A 103 39.70 38.76 52.41
C ILE A 103 40.55 39.60 53.33
N LEU A 104 40.63 39.24 54.62
CA LEU A 104 41.42 39.99 55.60
C LEU A 104 42.96 39.85 55.46
N GLY A 105 43.42 38.79 54.78
CA GLY A 105 44.80 38.54 54.44
C GLY A 105 45.34 39.36 53.27
N ALA A 106 44.54 40.24 52.66
CA ALA A 106 44.91 41.05 51.52
C ALA A 106 46.02 42.09 51.95
N GLN A 107 47.11 42.15 51.16
CA GLN A 107 48.26 43.00 51.45
C GLN A 107 48.12 44.45 50.87
N ASN A 108 47.21 44.60 49.90
CA ASN A 108 46.90 45.86 49.25
C ASN A 108 45.52 45.85 48.64
N LEU A 109 45.01 46.96 48.10
CA LEU A 109 43.72 47.13 47.54
C LEU A 109 43.49 46.26 46.28
N ASP A 110 44.51 46.13 45.44
CA ASP A 110 44.47 45.33 44.22
C ASP A 110 44.35 43.83 44.54
N ASP A 111 45.08 43.35 45.54
CA ASP A 111 45.01 41.99 46.07
C ASP A 111 43.62 41.74 46.70
N LEU A 112 43.08 42.74 47.44
CA LEU A 112 41.71 42.64 47.98
C LEU A 112 40.65 42.52 46.89
N LEU A 113 40.75 43.36 45.87
CA LEU A 113 39.79 43.29 44.70
C LEU A 113 39.90 41.96 43.95
N GLY A 114 41.14 41.47 43.73
CA GLY A 114 41.37 40.15 43.10
C GLY A 114 40.77 38.99 43.92
N ARG A 115 40.91 39.03 45.26
CA ARG A 115 40.31 38.03 46.17
C ARG A 115 38.78 38.09 46.23
N LEU A 116 38.20 39.31 46.21
CA LEU A 116 36.75 39.50 46.11
C LEU A 116 36.20 38.98 44.79
N ASP A 117 36.88 39.24 43.67
CA ASP A 117 36.50 38.71 42.36
C ASP A 117 36.56 37.16 42.33
N MET A 118 37.58 36.58 42.97
CA MET A 118 37.71 35.13 43.09
C MET A 118 36.57 34.52 43.92
N VAL A 119 36.19 35.12 45.05
CA VAL A 119 35.08 34.71 45.90
C VAL A 119 33.74 34.78 45.13
N GLN A 120 33.54 35.86 44.38
CA GLN A 120 32.36 36.04 43.59
C GLN A 120 32.27 35.00 42.48
N ARG A 121 33.35 34.72 41.75
CA ARG A 121 33.39 33.67 40.71
C ARG A 121 33.09 32.29 41.26
N VAL A 122 33.56 31.96 42.45
CA VAL A 122 33.27 30.69 43.13
C VAL A 122 31.80 30.58 43.46
N GLY A 123 31.16 31.66 44.00
CA GLY A 123 29.73 31.69 44.27
C GLY A 123 28.86 31.55 43.00
N ASP A 124 29.27 32.22 41.92
CA ASP A 124 28.62 32.13 40.63
C ASP A 124 28.70 30.69 40.04
N GLN A 125 29.85 30.02 40.21
CA GLN A 125 30.06 28.64 39.80
C GLN A 125 29.16 27.69 40.59
N ASP A 126 29.07 27.80 41.89
CA ASP A 126 28.21 26.99 42.76
C ASP A 126 26.73 27.17 42.38
N THR A 127 26.29 28.38 42.07
CA THR A 127 24.93 28.66 41.59
C THR A 127 24.65 28.00 40.26
N ARG A 128 25.59 27.98 39.30
CA ARG A 128 25.45 27.29 38.01
C ARG A 128 25.32 25.79 38.21
N VAL A 129 26.21 25.17 39.01
CA VAL A 129 26.16 23.73 39.28
C VAL A 129 24.82 23.31 39.91
N LEU A 130 24.27 24.09 40.85
CA LEU A 130 22.95 23.85 41.41
C LEU A 130 21.86 23.98 40.35
N GLY A 131 21.96 24.96 39.46
CA GLY A 131 21.10 25.12 38.30
C GLY A 131 21.13 23.90 37.38
N ASP A 132 22.33 23.44 37.04
CA ASP A 132 22.55 22.27 36.19
C ASP A 132 21.96 20.99 36.80
N VAL A 133 22.16 20.73 38.10
CA VAL A 133 21.52 19.57 38.78
C VAL A 133 20.02 19.64 38.71
N THR A 134 19.43 20.81 38.95
CA THR A 134 17.97 20.98 38.89
C THR A 134 17.46 20.74 37.48
N GLN A 135 18.15 21.27 36.47
CA GLN A 135 17.80 21.07 35.06
C GLN A 135 17.93 19.58 34.65
N PHE A 136 19.05 18.92 34.95
CA PHE A 136 19.25 17.51 34.60
C PHE A 136 18.26 16.58 35.32
N ARG A 137 17.92 16.85 36.59
CA ARG A 137 16.88 16.12 37.29
C ARG A 137 15.52 16.24 36.59
N LYS A 138 15.18 17.44 36.17
CA LYS A 138 13.94 17.68 35.40
C LYS A 138 13.99 16.93 34.07
N GLU A 139 15.08 17.04 33.32
CA GLU A 139 15.26 16.32 32.05
C GLU A 139 15.16 14.80 32.22
N VAL A 140 15.84 14.20 33.18
CA VAL A 140 15.75 12.76 33.46
C VAL A 140 14.31 12.34 33.76
N LYS A 141 13.57 13.14 34.55
CA LYS A 141 12.16 12.86 34.86
C LYS A 141 11.29 12.91 33.60
N GLU A 142 11.45 13.94 32.77
CA GLU A 142 10.70 14.09 31.51
C GLU A 142 11.03 12.98 30.51
N ARG A 143 12.32 12.63 30.33
CA ARG A 143 12.76 11.53 29.45
C ARG A 143 12.16 10.19 29.87
N ARG A 144 12.15 9.89 31.18
CA ARG A 144 11.51 8.67 31.72
C ARG A 144 10.00 8.65 31.46
N ALA A 145 9.31 9.78 31.64
CA ALA A 145 7.88 9.88 31.35
C ALA A 145 7.60 9.67 29.85
N ASN A 146 8.40 10.27 28.98
CA ASN A 146 8.30 10.11 27.53
C ASN A 146 8.54 8.65 27.09
N LEU A 147 9.55 7.97 27.63
CA LEU A 147 9.78 6.54 27.37
C LEU A 147 8.56 5.69 27.79
N LYS A 148 8.01 5.93 28.96
CA LYS A 148 6.82 5.20 29.43
C LYS A 148 5.62 5.43 28.50
N SER A 149 5.36 6.68 28.11
CA SER A 149 4.23 7.00 27.20
C SER A 149 4.43 6.40 25.80
N ALA A 150 5.66 6.42 25.28
CA ALA A 150 5.99 5.84 23.98
C ALA A 150 5.82 4.31 23.98
N HIS A 151 6.22 3.61 25.04
CA HIS A 151 5.97 2.16 25.17
C HIS A 151 4.47 1.83 25.22
N VAL A 152 3.65 2.64 25.91
CA VAL A 152 2.19 2.46 25.91
C VAL A 152 1.62 2.68 24.51
N ALA A 153 2.07 3.71 23.80
CA ALA A 153 1.66 3.98 22.43
C ALA A 153 2.08 2.82 21.49
N GLN A 154 3.31 2.33 21.60
CA GLN A 154 3.80 1.18 20.85
C GLN A 154 2.92 -0.05 21.05
N ALA A 155 2.61 -0.41 22.31
CA ALA A 155 1.76 -1.56 22.61
C ALA A 155 0.36 -1.42 21.99
N ARG A 156 -0.22 -0.21 22.02
CA ARG A 156 -1.52 0.08 21.40
C ARG A 156 -1.47 -0.11 19.88
N ILE A 157 -0.47 0.43 19.21
CA ILE A 157 -0.32 0.31 17.75
C ILE A 157 -0.07 -1.15 17.36
N VAL A 158 0.72 -1.91 18.12
CA VAL A 158 0.93 -3.34 17.88
C VAL A 158 -0.40 -4.10 17.96
N ALA A 159 -1.21 -3.85 18.99
CA ALA A 159 -2.52 -4.48 19.12
C ALA A 159 -3.45 -4.10 17.95
N GLN A 160 -3.45 -2.85 17.54
CA GLN A 160 -4.21 -2.36 16.37
C GLN A 160 -3.76 -3.08 15.09
N ARG A 161 -2.46 -3.18 14.84
CA ARG A 161 -1.88 -3.88 13.69
C ARG A 161 -2.32 -5.35 13.62
N VAL A 162 -2.26 -6.06 14.75
CA VAL A 162 -2.71 -7.47 14.83
C VAL A 162 -4.21 -7.59 14.50
N SER A 163 -5.03 -6.67 15.00
CA SER A 163 -6.46 -6.65 14.69
C SER A 163 -6.73 -6.41 13.21
N GLN A 164 -6.02 -5.47 12.60
CA GLN A 164 -6.12 -5.16 11.18
C GLN A 164 -5.67 -6.34 10.31
N GLN A 165 -4.56 -6.98 10.66
CA GLN A 165 -4.09 -8.19 9.98
C GLN A 165 -5.16 -9.28 9.96
N ARG A 166 -5.76 -9.59 11.10
CA ARG A 166 -6.85 -10.58 11.17
C ARG A 166 -8.06 -10.20 10.30
N SER A 167 -8.40 -8.91 10.28
CA SER A 167 -9.48 -8.41 9.43
C SER A 167 -9.16 -8.58 7.95
N ILE A 168 -7.92 -8.31 7.52
CA ILE A 168 -7.45 -8.50 6.16
C ILE A 168 -7.53 -9.99 5.77
N GLU A 169 -6.98 -10.86 6.59
CA GLU A 169 -6.99 -12.32 6.37
C GLU A 169 -8.42 -12.86 6.27
N GLY A 170 -9.33 -12.41 7.13
CA GLY A 170 -10.75 -12.79 7.07
C GLY A 170 -11.43 -12.35 5.77
N ARG A 171 -11.16 -11.13 5.31
CA ARG A 171 -11.71 -10.61 4.04
C ARG A 171 -11.12 -11.31 2.82
N LEU A 172 -9.84 -11.66 2.85
CA LEU A 172 -9.22 -12.45 1.79
C LEU A 172 -9.86 -13.83 1.68
N ALA A 173 -10.07 -14.53 2.80
CA ALA A 173 -10.73 -15.82 2.82
C ALA A 173 -12.18 -15.74 2.34
N GLU A 174 -12.92 -14.68 2.66
CA GLU A 174 -14.27 -14.44 2.16
C GLU A 174 -14.28 -14.23 0.64
N ARG A 175 -13.36 -13.39 0.13
CA ARG A 175 -13.18 -13.14 -1.29
C ARG A 175 -12.87 -14.43 -2.07
N GLU A 176 -11.98 -15.26 -1.57
CA GLU A 176 -11.64 -16.55 -2.17
C GLU A 176 -12.86 -17.49 -2.25
N ARG A 177 -13.67 -17.56 -1.19
CA ARG A 177 -14.91 -18.35 -1.19
C ARG A 177 -15.90 -17.85 -2.24
N MET A 178 -16.09 -16.54 -2.36
CA MET A 178 -16.97 -15.95 -3.37
C MET A 178 -16.49 -16.27 -4.80
N LEU A 179 -15.19 -16.17 -5.06
CA LEU A 179 -14.59 -16.49 -6.35
C LEU A 179 -14.74 -17.98 -6.69
N ALA A 180 -14.50 -18.88 -5.74
CA ALA A 180 -14.69 -20.32 -5.90
C ALA A 180 -16.17 -20.68 -6.20
N GLY A 181 -17.10 -20.01 -5.53
CA GLY A 181 -18.54 -20.14 -5.80
C GLY A 181 -18.89 -19.77 -7.23
N ILE A 182 -18.43 -18.61 -7.72
CA ILE A 182 -18.66 -18.16 -9.11
C ILE A 182 -18.06 -19.15 -10.11
N GLN A 183 -16.82 -19.61 -9.89
CA GLN A 183 -16.18 -20.58 -10.79
C GLN A 183 -16.98 -21.89 -10.91
N THR A 184 -17.51 -22.37 -9.78
CA THR A 184 -18.37 -23.57 -9.75
C THR A 184 -19.65 -23.35 -10.53
N GLU A 185 -20.28 -22.19 -10.34
CA GLU A 185 -21.51 -21.84 -11.05
C GLU A 185 -21.32 -21.69 -12.57
N ILE A 186 -20.20 -21.06 -12.98
CA ILE A 186 -19.82 -20.97 -14.40
C ILE A 186 -19.64 -22.35 -15.02
N LYS A 187 -18.96 -23.28 -14.36
CA LYS A 187 -18.76 -24.65 -14.83
C LYS A 187 -20.12 -25.38 -14.98
N GLN A 188 -21.05 -25.21 -14.04
CA GLN A 188 -22.39 -25.79 -14.11
C GLN A 188 -23.16 -25.23 -15.30
N LEU A 189 -23.15 -23.90 -15.51
CA LEU A 189 -23.80 -23.25 -16.64
C LEU A 189 -23.26 -23.72 -17.97
N GLN A 190 -21.94 -23.86 -18.10
CA GLN A 190 -21.30 -24.38 -19.30
C GLN A 190 -21.70 -25.82 -19.58
N ALA A 191 -21.78 -26.66 -18.54
CA ALA A 191 -22.25 -28.05 -18.69
C ALA A 191 -23.72 -28.15 -19.08
N GLU A 192 -24.59 -27.31 -18.53
CA GLU A 192 -26.00 -27.22 -18.90
C GLU A 192 -26.16 -26.74 -20.35
N ASP A 193 -25.43 -25.71 -20.77
CA ASP A 193 -25.48 -25.25 -22.17
C ASP A 193 -24.97 -26.31 -23.14
N ALA A 194 -23.91 -27.02 -22.83
CA ALA A 194 -23.39 -28.11 -23.64
C ALA A 194 -24.44 -29.23 -23.79
N ARG A 195 -25.13 -29.61 -22.70
CA ARG A 195 -26.23 -30.61 -22.74
C ARG A 195 -27.37 -30.12 -23.60
N ARG A 196 -27.77 -28.86 -23.49
CA ARG A 196 -28.84 -28.26 -24.30
C ARG A 196 -28.45 -28.25 -25.78
N GLN A 197 -27.25 -27.83 -26.13
CA GLN A 197 -26.74 -27.83 -27.50
C GLN A 197 -26.76 -29.25 -28.09
N ALA A 198 -26.33 -30.25 -27.31
CA ALA A 198 -26.37 -31.64 -27.71
C ALA A 198 -27.82 -32.13 -27.98
N GLN A 199 -28.79 -31.75 -27.12
CA GLN A 199 -30.19 -32.07 -27.29
C GLN A 199 -30.79 -31.42 -28.55
N LEU A 200 -30.53 -30.13 -28.77
CA LEU A 200 -30.99 -29.42 -29.96
C LEU A 200 -30.38 -30.00 -31.23
N ALA A 201 -29.08 -30.33 -31.21
CA ALA A 201 -28.43 -31.02 -32.33
C ALA A 201 -29.04 -32.42 -32.60
N ALA A 202 -29.34 -33.19 -31.56
CA ALA A 202 -30.01 -34.48 -31.69
C ALA A 202 -31.44 -34.34 -32.29
N GLN A 203 -32.21 -33.37 -31.80
CA GLN A 203 -33.53 -33.06 -32.35
C GLN A 203 -33.46 -32.60 -33.81
N ALA A 204 -32.52 -31.73 -34.16
CA ALA A 204 -32.30 -31.30 -35.53
C ALA A 204 -31.95 -32.49 -36.44
N ARG A 205 -31.03 -33.36 -36.02
CA ARG A 205 -30.66 -34.59 -36.75
C ARG A 205 -31.86 -35.51 -36.92
N ALA A 206 -32.68 -35.70 -35.89
CA ALA A 206 -33.88 -36.50 -35.97
C ALA A 206 -34.90 -35.93 -36.97
N ARG A 207 -35.13 -34.62 -36.98
CA ARG A 207 -35.97 -33.91 -37.94
C ARG A 207 -35.44 -34.04 -39.38
N PHE A 208 -34.17 -33.86 -39.61
CA PHE A 208 -33.56 -34.07 -40.93
C PHE A 208 -33.65 -35.54 -41.39
N ALA A 209 -33.45 -36.50 -40.48
CA ALA A 209 -33.64 -37.91 -40.80
C ALA A 209 -35.07 -38.26 -41.15
N ALA A 210 -36.05 -37.69 -40.44
CA ALA A 210 -37.45 -37.83 -40.75
C ALA A 210 -37.84 -37.22 -42.12
N GLN A 211 -37.35 -36.00 -42.42
CA GLN A 211 -37.52 -35.34 -43.71
C GLN A 211 -36.88 -36.15 -44.87
N ARG A 212 -35.64 -36.70 -44.64
CA ARG A 212 -34.99 -37.55 -45.64
C ARG A 212 -35.81 -38.85 -45.91
N ARG A 213 -36.39 -39.45 -44.86
CA ARG A 213 -37.26 -40.63 -45.00
C ARG A 213 -38.57 -40.31 -45.77
N SER A 214 -39.24 -39.19 -45.47
CA SER A 214 -40.41 -38.73 -46.22
C SER A 214 -40.08 -38.33 -47.67
N ALA A 215 -38.88 -37.66 -47.88
CA ALA A 215 -38.40 -37.32 -49.22
C ALA A 215 -37.98 -38.56 -50.04
N SER A 216 -37.41 -39.61 -49.39
CA SER A 216 -37.11 -40.87 -50.07
C SER A 216 -38.39 -41.63 -50.41
N ALA A 217 -39.40 -41.65 -49.54
CA ALA A 217 -40.74 -42.25 -49.83
C ALA A 217 -41.44 -41.49 -50.98
N ALA A 218 -41.32 -40.17 -51.04
CA ALA A 218 -41.85 -39.40 -52.18
C ALA A 218 -40.99 -39.59 -53.47
N ARG A 219 -39.67 -39.82 -53.37
CA ARG A 219 -38.79 -40.12 -54.52
C ARG A 219 -39.03 -41.52 -55.12
N THR A 220 -39.53 -42.47 -54.36
CA THR A 220 -39.93 -43.79 -54.90
C THR A 220 -41.18 -43.69 -55.79
N GLN A 221 -41.96 -42.59 -55.76
CA GLN A 221 -43.05 -42.26 -56.63
C GLN A 221 -42.69 -41.40 -57.85
N VAL A 222 -41.47 -40.85 -57.92
CA VAL A 222 -41.00 -40.05 -59.07
C VAL A 222 -39.58 -40.47 -59.40
N ALA A 223 -39.43 -41.74 -59.82
CA ALA A 223 -38.19 -42.16 -60.46
C ALA A 223 -38.39 -42.03 -61.96
N GLU A 224 -38.08 -40.90 -62.49
CA GLU A 224 -37.60 -40.64 -63.85
C GLU A 224 -37.45 -39.10 -63.99
N ILE A 225 -36.24 -38.66 -64.02
CA ILE A 225 -35.70 -37.60 -64.88
C ILE A 225 -34.31 -37.11 -64.34
N THR A 226 -33.31 -37.53 -65.05
CA THR A 226 -31.96 -36.86 -65.36
C THR A 226 -31.07 -36.28 -64.32
N ALA A 227 -29.85 -36.86 -64.35
CA ALA A 227 -28.62 -36.25 -63.85
C ALA A 227 -28.24 -34.99 -64.68
N ASP A 228 -27.78 -33.95 -64.00
CA ASP A 228 -26.51 -33.26 -64.31
C ASP A 228 -26.42 -31.94 -63.52
N ASP A 229 -25.16 -31.57 -63.22
CA ASP A 229 -24.64 -30.28 -62.76
C ASP A 229 -24.98 -29.80 -61.36
N PHE A 230 -24.00 -29.82 -60.49
CA PHE A 230 -23.33 -28.61 -59.96
C PHE A 230 -22.19 -29.00 -59.00
N SER A 231 -20.97 -28.83 -59.51
CA SER A 231 -19.74 -28.78 -58.73
C SER A 231 -19.30 -27.32 -58.65
N SER A 232 -18.69 -26.95 -57.53
CA SER A 232 -17.96 -25.73 -57.23
C SER A 232 -18.70 -24.66 -56.36
N VAL A 233 -18.28 -24.47 -55.20
CA VAL A 233 -17.51 -23.35 -54.66
C VAL A 233 -17.05 -23.68 -53.25
N LEU A 234 -15.75 -23.87 -53.12
CA LEU A 234 -14.98 -23.92 -51.86
C LEU A 234 -14.38 -22.55 -51.60
N ASP A 235 -14.26 -22.31 -50.32
CA ASP A 235 -13.14 -21.60 -49.66
C ASP A 235 -13.27 -20.10 -49.50
N THR A 236 -13.39 -19.72 -48.24
CA THR A 236 -12.53 -18.68 -47.65
C THR A 236 -12.57 -18.77 -46.13
N GLY A 237 -11.49 -19.29 -45.56
CA GLY A 237 -11.17 -19.17 -44.15
C GLY A 237 -10.60 -17.80 -43.86
N GLY A 238 -10.95 -17.25 -42.71
CA GLY A 238 -10.37 -16.05 -42.16
C GLY A 238 -10.53 -16.03 -40.64
N SER A 239 -9.55 -16.54 -39.92
CA SER A 239 -9.43 -16.30 -38.48
C SER A 239 -8.99 -14.86 -38.22
N PRO A 240 -9.64 -14.11 -37.35
CA PRO A 240 -9.06 -12.86 -36.86
C PRO A 240 -8.01 -13.14 -35.81
N SER A 241 -6.78 -12.81 -36.15
CA SER A 241 -5.63 -12.70 -35.27
C SER A 241 -5.91 -11.75 -34.13
N ALA A 242 -5.69 -12.20 -32.88
CA ALA A 242 -5.66 -11.33 -31.71
C ALA A 242 -4.49 -10.35 -31.89
N ALA A 243 -4.81 -9.07 -32.07
CA ALA A 243 -3.82 -8.00 -32.08
C ALA A 243 -3.18 -7.91 -30.70
N ALA A 244 -1.92 -8.30 -30.59
CA ALA A 244 -1.08 -8.01 -29.47
C ALA A 244 -0.96 -6.47 -29.35
N ILE A 245 -1.30 -5.94 -28.17
CA ILE A 245 -1.04 -4.54 -27.83
C ILE A 245 0.49 -4.39 -27.82
N PRO A 246 1.08 -3.50 -28.65
CA PRO A 246 2.53 -3.33 -28.65
C PRO A 246 2.98 -2.79 -27.31
N ALA A 247 3.89 -3.50 -26.64
CA ALA A 247 4.61 -2.98 -25.50
C ALA A 247 5.43 -1.78 -25.96
N ALA A 248 5.16 -0.61 -25.38
CA ALA A 248 5.93 0.60 -25.67
C ALA A 248 7.42 0.36 -25.28
N PRO A 249 8.37 0.80 -26.10
CA PRO A 249 9.78 0.54 -25.87
C PRO A 249 10.25 1.23 -24.57
N PRO A 250 11.08 0.55 -23.75
CA PRO A 250 11.52 1.05 -22.41
C PRO A 250 12.24 2.41 -22.46
N SER A 251 12.74 2.84 -23.59
CA SER A 251 13.45 4.11 -23.76
C SER A 251 12.56 5.37 -23.70
N GLN A 252 11.22 5.23 -23.76
CA GLN A 252 10.28 6.34 -23.64
C GLN A 252 10.00 6.77 -22.19
N TYR A 253 10.35 5.94 -21.20
CA TYR A 253 9.98 6.13 -19.80
C TYR A 253 11.20 6.30 -18.92
N GLY A 254 12.00 7.37 -19.15
CA GLY A 254 13.14 7.70 -18.29
C GLY A 254 12.72 7.98 -16.84
N GLY A 255 13.64 7.77 -15.88
CA GLY A 255 13.42 8.04 -14.48
C GLY A 255 12.43 7.08 -13.79
N VAL A 256 11.53 7.61 -12.98
CA VAL A 256 10.59 6.87 -12.12
C VAL A 256 9.71 5.90 -12.90
N VAL A 257 9.18 6.34 -14.06
CA VAL A 257 8.31 5.51 -14.90
C VAL A 257 9.07 4.32 -15.48
N GLY A 258 10.29 4.55 -15.97
CA GLY A 258 11.14 3.48 -16.50
C GLY A 258 11.47 2.41 -15.44
N ILE A 259 11.69 2.82 -14.20
CA ILE A 259 11.89 1.90 -13.07
C ILE A 259 10.61 1.11 -12.78
N ALA A 260 9.45 1.80 -12.69
CA ALA A 260 8.17 1.15 -12.41
C ALA A 260 7.79 0.09 -13.46
N MET A 261 8.08 0.36 -14.73
CA MET A 261 7.81 -0.54 -15.85
C MET A 261 8.57 -1.89 -15.76
N GLN A 262 9.71 -1.93 -15.05
CA GLN A 262 10.48 -3.18 -14.85
C GLN A 262 9.74 -4.17 -13.94
N TYR A 263 8.76 -3.71 -13.17
CA TYR A 263 7.99 -4.52 -12.23
C TYR A 263 6.62 -4.95 -12.75
N LEU A 264 6.33 -4.71 -14.04
CA LEU A 264 5.11 -5.25 -14.66
C LEU A 264 5.07 -6.77 -14.54
N GLY A 265 3.91 -7.31 -14.14
CA GLY A 265 3.72 -8.73 -13.94
C GLY A 265 4.14 -9.25 -12.56
N VAL A 266 4.78 -8.44 -11.71
CA VAL A 266 5.09 -8.82 -10.33
C VAL A 266 3.79 -9.00 -9.54
N PRO A 267 3.63 -10.10 -8.77
CA PRO A 267 2.41 -10.36 -8.02
C PRO A 267 2.07 -9.26 -7.01
N TYR A 268 0.78 -8.98 -6.85
CA TYR A 268 0.33 -8.19 -5.72
C TYR A 268 0.50 -8.98 -4.41
N VAL A 269 1.15 -8.36 -3.44
CA VAL A 269 1.28 -8.86 -2.07
C VAL A 269 0.91 -7.72 -1.13
N TRP A 270 -0.11 -7.89 -0.29
CA TRP A 270 -0.48 -6.86 0.68
C TRP A 270 0.66 -6.63 1.70
N GLY A 271 0.96 -5.36 2.02
CA GLY A 271 2.13 -4.98 2.81
C GLY A 271 3.46 -5.23 2.10
N GLY A 272 3.46 -5.59 0.82
CA GLY A 272 4.65 -5.86 0.01
C GLY A 272 5.28 -4.58 -0.54
N ALA A 273 6.61 -4.46 -0.40
CA ALA A 273 7.39 -3.34 -0.91
C ALA A 273 8.73 -3.82 -1.50
N SER A 274 8.73 -4.94 -2.22
CA SER A 274 9.93 -5.54 -2.81
C SER A 274 9.61 -6.23 -4.13
N PRO A 275 10.61 -6.55 -4.97
CA PRO A 275 10.40 -7.27 -6.23
C PRO A 275 9.75 -8.66 -6.11
N SER A 276 9.66 -9.24 -4.92
CA SER A 276 8.92 -10.48 -4.67
C SER A 276 7.41 -10.27 -4.59
N GLY A 277 6.95 -9.03 -4.44
CA GLY A 277 5.55 -8.63 -4.42
C GLY A 277 5.36 -7.22 -3.88
N PHE A 278 4.40 -6.52 -4.45
CA PHE A 278 4.05 -5.15 -4.10
C PHE A 278 2.58 -5.00 -3.77
N ASP A 279 2.26 -4.13 -2.79
CA ASP A 279 0.98 -3.44 -2.78
C ASP A 279 1.08 -2.07 -3.47
N CYS A 280 -0.03 -1.32 -3.53
CA CYS A 280 -0.08 -0.07 -4.31
C CYS A 280 0.91 0.99 -3.80
N SER A 281 0.99 1.21 -2.51
CA SER A 281 1.89 2.20 -1.88
C SER A 281 3.33 1.69 -1.78
N GLY A 282 3.52 0.37 -1.62
CA GLY A 282 4.83 -0.27 -1.59
C GLY A 282 5.54 -0.24 -2.94
N LEU A 283 4.82 -0.40 -4.05
CA LEU A 283 5.38 -0.20 -5.39
C LEU A 283 5.90 1.24 -5.56
N VAL A 284 5.10 2.23 -5.17
CA VAL A 284 5.48 3.64 -5.26
C VAL A 284 6.68 3.93 -4.36
N GLN A 285 6.64 3.51 -3.10
CA GLN A 285 7.76 3.66 -2.16
C GLN A 285 9.06 3.06 -2.75
N TYR A 286 9.00 1.84 -3.22
CA TYR A 286 10.15 1.12 -3.75
C TYR A 286 10.76 1.80 -4.98
N VAL A 287 9.91 2.24 -5.91
CA VAL A 287 10.34 2.90 -7.15
C VAL A 287 10.98 4.27 -6.86
N PHE A 288 10.35 5.08 -6.00
CA PHE A 288 10.87 6.39 -5.64
C PHE A 288 12.14 6.32 -4.79
N ASN A 289 12.28 5.29 -3.96
CA ASN A 289 13.51 5.06 -3.19
C ASN A 289 14.73 4.84 -4.10
N GLN A 290 14.56 4.23 -5.28
CA GLN A 290 15.64 4.02 -6.25
C GLN A 290 16.15 5.33 -6.89
N VAL A 291 15.35 6.40 -6.85
CA VAL A 291 15.75 7.75 -7.28
C VAL A 291 16.08 8.67 -6.12
N GLY A 292 16.27 8.11 -4.90
CA GLY A 292 16.67 8.86 -3.70
C GLY A 292 15.53 9.58 -2.98
N VAL A 293 14.27 9.33 -3.35
CA VAL A 293 13.10 9.92 -2.69
C VAL A 293 12.52 8.91 -1.71
N SER A 294 12.69 9.16 -0.41
CA SER A 294 12.14 8.31 0.65
C SER A 294 10.70 8.68 0.92
N LEU A 295 9.79 7.72 0.70
CA LEU A 295 8.36 7.86 0.93
C LEU A 295 7.89 6.85 2.00
N PRO A 296 6.87 7.18 2.80
CA PRO A 296 6.27 6.21 3.72
C PRO A 296 5.49 5.13 2.94
N HIS A 297 5.41 3.92 3.49
CA HIS A 297 4.58 2.84 2.92
C HIS A 297 3.11 3.01 3.32
N HIS A 298 2.47 4.09 2.84
CA HIS A 298 1.07 4.41 3.12
C HIS A 298 0.56 5.50 2.17
N ALA A 299 -0.45 5.21 1.36
CA ALA A 299 -0.93 6.08 0.29
C ALA A 299 -1.39 7.47 0.79
N ALA A 300 -2.15 7.51 1.89
CA ALA A 300 -2.62 8.79 2.46
C ALA A 300 -1.47 9.64 3.04
N SER A 301 -0.43 9.01 3.60
CA SER A 301 0.78 9.75 4.01
C SER A 301 1.53 10.30 2.79
N ILE A 302 1.67 9.51 1.72
CA ILE A 302 2.31 9.96 0.47
C ILE A 302 1.55 11.14 -0.15
N TYR A 303 0.21 11.16 -0.04
CA TYR A 303 -0.61 12.28 -0.53
C TYR A 303 -0.28 13.62 0.15
N GLY A 304 0.33 13.59 1.34
CA GLY A 304 0.84 14.77 2.03
C GLY A 304 2.12 15.37 1.41
N TYR A 305 2.78 14.65 0.49
CA TYR A 305 4.01 15.10 -0.16
C TYR A 305 3.73 15.75 -1.51
N GLY A 306 4.65 16.60 -1.95
CA GLY A 306 4.60 17.24 -3.25
C GLY A 306 3.46 18.25 -3.44
N THR A 307 3.31 18.72 -4.67
CA THR A 307 2.32 19.71 -5.06
C THR A 307 1.10 19.06 -5.73
N PRO A 308 -0.14 19.55 -5.48
CA PRO A 308 -1.32 19.07 -6.17
C PRO A 308 -1.23 19.32 -7.69
N VAL A 309 -1.69 18.35 -8.47
CA VAL A 309 -1.75 18.43 -9.94
C VAL A 309 -3.17 18.15 -10.38
N SER A 310 -3.69 18.96 -11.34
CA SER A 310 -5.00 18.70 -11.95
C SER A 310 -4.91 17.48 -12.88
N GLN A 311 -6.04 16.81 -13.13
CA GLN A 311 -6.06 15.63 -14.01
C GLN A 311 -5.64 15.98 -15.46
N SER A 312 -5.88 17.23 -15.91
CA SER A 312 -5.47 17.72 -17.23
C SER A 312 -3.97 18.02 -17.35
N ASP A 313 -3.29 18.30 -16.22
CA ASP A 313 -1.88 18.71 -16.18
C ASP A 313 -0.93 17.58 -15.78
N LEU A 314 -1.44 16.35 -15.76
CA LEU A 314 -0.67 15.16 -15.41
C LEU A 314 0.53 14.96 -16.34
N GLN A 315 1.68 14.69 -15.74
CA GLN A 315 2.92 14.34 -16.43
C GLN A 315 3.42 12.98 -15.97
N PRO A 316 4.13 12.21 -16.81
CA PRO A 316 4.71 10.95 -16.42
C PRO A 316 5.58 11.08 -15.15
N GLY A 317 5.31 10.25 -14.15
CA GLY A 317 5.93 10.31 -12.81
C GLY A 317 5.03 10.90 -11.74
N ASP A 318 3.94 11.59 -12.10
CA ASP A 318 2.96 12.06 -11.12
C ASP A 318 2.28 10.89 -10.41
N LEU A 319 1.97 11.08 -9.13
CA LEU A 319 1.24 10.11 -8.32
C LEU A 319 -0.25 10.35 -8.43
N VAL A 320 -1.02 9.33 -8.74
CA VAL A 320 -2.49 9.39 -8.86
C VAL A 320 -3.14 8.57 -7.75
N PHE A 321 -4.22 9.10 -7.16
CA PHE A 321 -4.84 8.57 -5.94
C PHE A 321 -6.34 8.32 -6.14
N TYR A 322 -6.83 7.23 -5.54
CA TYR A 322 -8.19 6.71 -5.68
C TYR A 322 -8.77 6.22 -4.36
N ASN A 323 -10.08 5.95 -4.36
CA ASN A 323 -10.81 5.23 -3.31
C ASN A 323 -10.67 5.86 -1.91
N GLY A 324 -10.65 7.22 -1.83
CA GLY A 324 -10.47 7.93 -0.58
C GLY A 324 -9.08 7.71 0.03
N LEU A 325 -8.04 7.72 -0.82
CA LEU A 325 -6.63 7.44 -0.52
C LEU A 325 -6.34 5.99 -0.13
N GLY A 326 -7.24 5.06 -0.44
CA GLY A 326 -7.01 3.63 -0.26
C GLY A 326 -6.26 2.99 -1.41
N HIS A 327 -6.00 3.72 -2.51
CA HIS A 327 -5.28 3.20 -3.67
C HIS A 327 -4.50 4.29 -4.39
N MET A 328 -3.36 3.93 -4.99
CA MET A 328 -2.52 4.84 -5.73
C MET A 328 -1.70 4.14 -6.82
N GLY A 329 -1.07 4.94 -7.67
CA GLY A 329 -0.09 4.48 -8.66
C GLY A 329 0.65 5.63 -9.30
N ILE A 330 1.49 5.33 -10.28
CA ILE A 330 2.37 6.27 -11.00
C ILE A 330 1.80 6.51 -12.39
N TYR A 331 1.49 7.76 -12.72
CA TYR A 331 1.05 8.13 -14.06
C TYR A 331 2.17 7.97 -15.08
N ILE A 332 1.87 7.36 -16.23
CA ILE A 332 2.86 7.04 -17.24
C ILE A 332 2.64 7.80 -18.57
N GLY A 333 1.61 8.66 -18.63
CA GLY A 333 1.21 9.37 -19.85
C GLY A 333 0.02 8.72 -20.54
N GLY A 334 -0.58 9.40 -21.51
CA GLY A 334 -1.64 8.86 -22.35
C GLY A 334 -2.91 8.44 -21.60
N GLY A 335 -3.21 9.04 -20.45
CA GLY A 335 -4.34 8.65 -19.62
C GLY A 335 -4.18 7.31 -18.91
N GLN A 336 -2.93 6.86 -18.73
CA GLN A 336 -2.61 5.56 -18.11
C GLN A 336 -1.71 5.72 -16.88
N TYR A 337 -1.80 4.75 -15.96
CA TYR A 337 -0.95 4.66 -14.78
C TYR A 337 -0.56 3.21 -14.49
N ILE A 338 0.61 3.02 -13.90
CA ILE A 338 1.10 1.73 -13.42
C ILE A 338 0.82 1.62 -11.93
N HIS A 339 0.31 0.45 -11.50
CA HIS A 339 -0.05 0.20 -10.12
C HIS A 339 -0.05 -1.30 -9.79
N ALA A 340 0.01 -1.63 -8.50
CA ALA A 340 -0.29 -2.95 -7.98
C ALA A 340 -1.75 -2.93 -7.48
N PRO A 341 -2.70 -3.58 -8.17
CA PRO A 341 -4.13 -3.31 -7.97
C PRO A 341 -4.74 -3.97 -6.73
N GLN A 342 -4.57 -5.28 -6.56
CA GLN A 342 -5.21 -6.06 -5.49
C GLN A 342 -4.69 -7.50 -5.43
N THR A 343 -4.98 -8.20 -4.34
CA THR A 343 -4.63 -9.62 -4.16
C THR A 343 -5.16 -10.50 -5.30
N GLY A 344 -4.29 -11.35 -5.83
CA GLY A 344 -4.59 -12.25 -6.96
C GLY A 344 -4.41 -11.59 -8.33
N ASP A 345 -3.90 -10.36 -8.36
CA ASP A 345 -3.52 -9.63 -9.57
C ASP A 345 -2.01 -9.34 -9.56
N VAL A 346 -1.52 -8.67 -10.58
CA VAL A 346 -0.11 -8.31 -10.74
C VAL A 346 0.04 -6.82 -10.98
N VAL A 347 1.24 -6.28 -10.83
CA VAL A 347 1.57 -4.92 -11.28
C VAL A 347 1.23 -4.79 -12.75
N LYS A 348 0.41 -3.80 -13.09
CA LYS A 348 -0.10 -3.60 -14.46
C LYS A 348 -0.38 -2.14 -14.77
N ILE A 349 -0.63 -1.88 -16.03
CA ILE A 349 -1.08 -0.59 -16.53
C ILE A 349 -2.62 -0.56 -16.58
N SER A 350 -3.20 0.54 -16.14
CA SER A 350 -4.64 0.78 -16.18
C SER A 350 -4.96 2.22 -16.60
N SER A 351 -6.20 2.46 -17.03
CA SER A 351 -6.68 3.81 -17.34
C SER A 351 -6.90 4.63 -16.08
N ILE A 352 -6.52 5.91 -16.08
CA ILE A 352 -6.83 6.85 -14.99
C ILE A 352 -8.32 7.21 -14.94
N TYR A 353 -9.06 7.00 -16.01
CA TYR A 353 -10.50 7.31 -16.12
C TYR A 353 -11.35 6.20 -15.49
N ARG A 354 -11.15 6.00 -14.19
CA ARG A 354 -11.92 5.06 -13.35
C ARG A 354 -12.62 5.81 -12.23
N SER A 355 -13.64 5.18 -11.64
CA SER A 355 -14.32 5.72 -10.46
C SER A 355 -13.37 5.82 -9.25
N GLY A 356 -13.70 6.72 -8.31
CA GLY A 356 -12.97 6.85 -7.04
C GLY A 356 -11.75 7.77 -7.12
N TRP A 357 -11.58 8.56 -8.17
CA TRP A 357 -10.53 9.58 -8.27
C TRP A 357 -10.56 10.54 -7.08
N VAL A 358 -9.40 10.79 -6.47
CA VAL A 358 -9.21 11.71 -5.34
C VAL A 358 -8.38 12.92 -5.79
N GLY A 359 -7.29 12.69 -6.50
CA GLY A 359 -6.37 13.73 -6.93
C GLY A 359 -5.03 13.18 -7.38
N ALA A 360 -4.10 14.08 -7.69
CA ALA A 360 -2.74 13.72 -8.04
C ALA A 360 -1.73 14.64 -7.35
N LYS A 361 -0.49 14.13 -7.24
CA LYS A 361 0.64 14.85 -6.65
C LYS A 361 1.89 14.72 -7.53
N ARG A 362 2.65 15.80 -7.66
CA ARG A 362 3.98 15.84 -8.25
C ARG A 362 5.01 16.04 -7.14
N LEU A 363 5.96 15.13 -7.04
CA LEU A 363 7.07 15.17 -6.09
C LEU A 363 8.25 15.98 -6.63
#